data_a8351f28b06e40ad5258fb43505b1abe
#
_entry.id   a8351f28b06e40ad5258fb43505b1abe
#
_cell.length_a   1.000
_cell.length_b   1.000
_cell.length_c   1.000
_cell.angle_alpha   90.00
_cell.angle_beta   90.00
_cell.angle_gamma   90.00
#
_symmetry.space_group_name_H-M   'P 1'
#
loop_
_entity.id
_entity.type
_entity.pdbx_description
1 polymer ?
#
loop_
_entity_poly.entity_id
_entity_poly.type
_entity_poly.pdbx_seq_one_letter_code
_entity_poly.pdbx_strand_id
1 'polypeptide(L)'
;PKTIHASLALAIILFLGLFFGNDGFDFDLIFWSWFTRLIHVVVAIMWIGLLWYFNFVQIPNMSKIPDEQKPAIGKVIAPAALFYFRYAALLTVISGLILAHLNGYLHDAMTFGGGRSTAIGIGMWLGLYMAFNVWFIIWPNQKKALGIVETDPETKAKSARTAMLFSRTNTLLSLPMLLSMVAAQNLY
;
A
#
# COMPACT_ATOMS: atom_id res chain seq x y z
N PRO A 1 15.97 1.37 13.20
CA PRO A 1 15.22 1.92 14.31
C PRO A 1 15.64 3.34 14.70
N LYS A 2 16.94 3.63 15.00
CA LYS A 2 17.39 4.99 15.38
C LYS A 2 17.08 6.03 14.28
N THR A 3 17.31 5.67 13.02
CA THR A 3 17.03 6.54 11.86
C THR A 3 15.54 6.86 11.72
N ILE A 4 14.66 5.90 11.98
CA ILE A 4 13.20 6.14 11.94
C ILE A 4 12.78 7.09 13.04
N HIS A 5 13.29 6.93 14.26
CA HIS A 5 12.99 7.84 15.36
C HIS A 5 13.51 9.27 15.08
N ALA A 6 14.72 9.37 14.50
CA ALA A 6 15.27 10.67 14.10
C ALA A 6 14.42 11.33 12.99
N SER A 7 13.99 10.56 11.98
CA SER A 7 13.11 11.07 10.92
C SER A 7 11.75 11.53 11.45
N LEU A 8 11.14 10.79 12.38
CA LEU A 8 9.91 11.20 13.05
C LEU A 8 10.10 12.46 13.89
N ALA A 9 11.19 12.56 14.64
CA ALA A 9 11.50 13.74 15.41
C ALA A 9 11.68 14.98 14.53
N LEU A 10 12.40 14.84 13.40
CA LEU A 10 12.55 15.93 12.42
C LEU A 10 11.21 16.32 11.80
N ALA A 11 10.35 15.36 11.47
CA ALA A 11 9.01 15.65 10.95
C ALA A 11 8.15 16.39 11.97
N ILE A 12 8.21 16.01 13.25
CA ILE A 12 7.50 16.69 14.34
C ILE A 12 8.03 18.12 14.51
N ILE A 13 9.36 18.30 14.53
CA ILE A 13 9.98 19.64 14.65
C ILE A 13 9.55 20.53 13.49
N LEU A 14 9.56 20.00 12.25
CA LEU A 14 9.11 20.73 11.07
C LEU A 14 7.63 21.11 11.19
N PHE A 15 6.79 20.15 11.60
CA PHE A 15 5.35 20.40 11.80
C PHE A 15 5.11 21.51 12.85
N LEU A 16 5.78 21.42 14.00
CA LEU A 16 5.68 22.45 15.06
C LEU A 16 6.18 23.80 14.56
N GLY A 17 7.27 23.85 13.79
CA GLY A 17 7.78 25.07 13.18
C GLY A 17 6.79 25.70 12.22
N LEU A 18 6.13 24.92 11.39
CA LEU A 18 5.08 25.38 10.49
C LEU A 18 3.83 25.86 11.27
N PHE A 19 3.47 25.13 12.33
CA PHE A 19 2.32 25.47 13.17
C PHE A 19 2.52 26.81 13.87
N PHE A 20 3.63 26.97 14.60
CA PHE A 20 3.90 28.21 15.36
C PHE A 20 4.38 29.36 14.47
N GLY A 21 4.96 29.07 13.30
CA GLY A 21 5.45 30.09 12.36
C GLY A 21 4.37 30.76 11.51
N ASN A 22 3.16 30.22 11.48
CA ASN A 22 2.01 30.69 10.67
C ASN A 22 0.77 31.02 11.53
N ASP A 23 0.96 31.57 12.72
CA ASP A 23 -0.13 31.92 13.66
C ASP A 23 -1.02 30.73 14.08
N GLY A 24 -0.51 29.50 13.93
CA GLY A 24 -1.20 28.26 14.23
C GLY A 24 -2.07 27.74 13.08
N PHE A 25 -2.72 26.60 13.32
CA PHE A 25 -3.71 26.01 12.44
C PHE A 25 -5.02 25.85 13.20
N ASP A 26 -6.12 26.14 12.56
CA ASP A 26 -7.43 25.68 13.02
C ASP A 26 -7.54 24.17 12.80
N PHE A 27 -7.96 23.42 13.81
CA PHE A 27 -8.25 21.98 13.69
C PHE A 27 -9.61 21.76 13.02
N ASP A 28 -9.73 22.37 11.84
CA ASP A 28 -10.94 22.33 11.00
C ASP A 28 -10.91 21.15 9.99
N LEU A 29 -11.87 21.15 9.09
CA LEU A 29 -11.97 20.14 8.02
C LEU A 29 -10.74 20.16 7.08
N ILE A 30 -10.14 21.34 6.85
CA ILE A 30 -8.97 21.48 5.98
C ILE A 30 -7.78 20.80 6.61
N PHE A 31 -7.55 21.04 7.91
CA PHE A 31 -6.48 20.37 8.67
C PHE A 31 -6.65 18.85 8.65
N TRP A 32 -7.84 18.33 8.96
CA TRP A 32 -8.08 16.89 9.00
C TRP A 32 -7.98 16.23 7.62
N SER A 33 -8.38 16.92 6.55
CA SER A 33 -8.20 16.46 5.19
C SER A 33 -6.72 16.39 4.80
N TRP A 34 -5.94 17.42 5.14
CA TRP A 34 -4.50 17.44 4.94
C TRP A 34 -3.81 16.32 5.71
N PHE A 35 -4.08 16.19 7.01
CA PHE A 35 -3.46 15.18 7.87
C PHE A 35 -3.78 13.74 7.41
N THR A 36 -5.03 13.47 7.08
CA THR A 36 -5.46 12.17 6.55
C THR A 36 -4.79 11.88 5.20
N ARG A 37 -4.62 12.89 4.35
CA ARG A 37 -3.92 12.77 3.08
C ARG A 37 -2.44 12.44 3.29
N LEU A 38 -1.78 13.08 4.24
CA LEU A 38 -0.39 12.76 4.60
C LEU A 38 -0.25 11.29 4.99
N ILE A 39 -1.11 10.81 5.89
CA ILE A 39 -1.13 9.40 6.30
C ILE A 39 -1.35 8.51 5.07
N HIS A 40 -2.36 8.81 4.25
CA HIS A 40 -2.69 8.04 3.05
C HIS A 40 -1.49 7.91 2.10
N VAL A 41 -0.82 9.00 1.82
CA VAL A 41 0.36 9.01 0.93
C VAL A 41 1.52 8.19 1.53
N VAL A 42 1.83 8.38 2.81
CA VAL A 42 2.93 7.66 3.48
C VAL A 42 2.70 6.14 3.47
N VAL A 43 1.49 5.71 3.84
CA VAL A 43 1.19 4.25 3.84
C VAL A 43 1.07 3.69 2.43
N ALA A 44 0.59 4.47 1.45
CA ALA A 44 0.55 4.07 0.05
C ALA A 44 1.96 3.89 -0.54
N ILE A 45 2.92 4.78 -0.21
CA ILE A 45 4.33 4.63 -0.58
C ILE A 45 4.88 3.30 -0.04
N MET A 46 4.61 2.98 1.22
CA MET A 46 5.03 1.70 1.81
C MET A 46 4.40 0.51 1.08
N TRP A 47 3.11 0.54 0.82
CA TRP A 47 2.39 -0.54 0.15
C TRP A 47 2.90 -0.76 -1.28
N ILE A 48 2.89 0.28 -2.11
CA ILE A 48 3.27 0.17 -3.52
C ILE A 48 4.78 -0.05 -3.67
N GLY A 49 5.60 0.57 -2.83
CA GLY A 49 7.04 0.35 -2.82
C GLY A 49 7.41 -1.10 -2.51
N LEU A 50 6.77 -1.72 -1.52
CA LEU A 50 6.98 -3.14 -1.22
C LEU A 50 6.42 -4.05 -2.32
N LEU A 51 5.29 -3.70 -2.96
CA LEU A 51 4.76 -4.43 -4.12
C LEU A 51 5.79 -4.47 -5.25
N TRP A 52 6.38 -3.34 -5.59
CA TRP A 52 7.38 -3.22 -6.64
C TRP A 52 8.70 -3.90 -6.24
N TYR A 53 9.13 -3.77 -4.99
CA TYR A 53 10.28 -4.50 -4.48
C TYR A 53 10.13 -6.01 -4.67
N PHE A 54 8.99 -6.58 -4.29
CA PHE A 54 8.75 -8.01 -4.47
C PHE A 54 8.80 -8.42 -5.94
N ASN A 55 8.16 -7.66 -6.82
CA ASN A 55 7.98 -8.06 -8.22
C ASN A 55 9.17 -7.69 -9.13
N PHE A 56 9.89 -6.60 -8.84
CA PHE A 56 11.02 -6.16 -9.65
C PHE A 56 12.37 -6.60 -9.11
N VAL A 57 12.46 -6.87 -7.79
CA VAL A 57 13.75 -7.18 -7.16
C VAL A 57 13.76 -8.59 -6.58
N GLN A 58 12.92 -8.89 -5.60
CA GLN A 58 13.03 -10.15 -4.85
C GLN A 58 12.70 -11.37 -5.71
N ILE A 59 11.51 -11.42 -6.30
CA ILE A 59 11.03 -12.60 -7.05
C ILE A 59 11.96 -12.93 -8.25
N PRO A 60 12.36 -11.97 -9.12
CA PRO A 60 13.23 -12.29 -10.24
C PRO A 60 14.63 -12.77 -9.83
N ASN A 61 15.12 -12.38 -8.68
CA ASN A 61 16.46 -12.75 -8.23
C ASN A 61 16.49 -14.01 -7.36
N MET A 62 15.34 -14.54 -6.92
CA MET A 62 15.30 -15.76 -6.09
C MET A 62 15.96 -16.99 -6.77
N SER A 63 15.90 -17.09 -8.09
CA SER A 63 16.54 -18.18 -8.84
C SER A 63 18.08 -18.08 -8.87
N LYS A 64 18.62 -16.89 -8.63
CA LYS A 64 20.08 -16.62 -8.61
C LYS A 64 20.71 -16.85 -7.24
N ILE A 65 19.88 -17.02 -6.20
CA ILE A 65 20.35 -17.20 -4.83
C ILE A 65 20.58 -18.70 -4.58
N PRO A 66 21.76 -19.08 -4.05
CA PRO A 66 22.05 -20.46 -3.64
C PRO A 66 20.98 -20.99 -2.67
N ASP A 67 20.62 -22.27 -2.77
CA ASP A 67 19.53 -22.87 -1.99
C ASP A 67 19.76 -22.75 -0.48
N GLU A 68 21.00 -22.81 -0.03
CA GLU A 68 21.38 -22.66 1.38
C GLU A 68 21.10 -21.25 1.94
N GLN A 69 21.07 -20.22 1.08
CA GLN A 69 20.82 -18.82 1.48
C GLN A 69 19.34 -18.42 1.35
N LYS A 70 18.54 -19.13 0.56
CA LYS A 70 17.10 -18.85 0.41
C LYS A 70 16.31 -18.79 1.72
N PRO A 71 16.62 -19.65 2.74
CA PRO A 71 15.94 -19.56 4.02
C PRO A 71 16.08 -18.22 4.74
N ALA A 72 17.20 -17.52 4.58
CA ALA A 72 17.39 -16.19 5.18
C ALA A 72 16.35 -15.18 4.64
N ILE A 73 16.05 -15.26 3.34
CA ILE A 73 15.03 -14.41 2.74
C ILE A 73 13.62 -14.90 3.10
N GLY A 74 13.34 -16.20 2.88
CA GLY A 74 11.99 -16.75 3.07
C GLY A 74 11.51 -16.81 4.52
N LYS A 75 12.42 -17.01 5.48
CA LYS A 75 12.07 -17.15 6.89
C LYS A 75 12.24 -15.87 7.72
N VAL A 76 13.05 -14.90 7.25
CA VAL A 76 13.35 -13.68 8.02
C VAL A 76 12.85 -12.43 7.29
N ILE A 77 13.35 -12.17 6.09
CA ILE A 77 13.07 -10.91 5.38
C ILE A 77 11.63 -10.86 4.85
N ALA A 78 11.21 -11.92 4.13
CA ALA A 78 9.89 -11.93 3.51
C ALA A 78 8.73 -11.83 4.51
N PRO A 79 8.69 -12.57 5.64
CA PRO A 79 7.61 -12.42 6.61
C PRO A 79 7.52 -11.00 7.20
N ALA A 80 8.65 -10.37 7.49
CA ALA A 80 8.70 -9.00 8.00
C ALA A 80 8.19 -8.00 6.94
N ALA A 81 8.68 -8.09 5.71
CA ALA A 81 8.23 -7.22 4.61
C ALA A 81 6.74 -7.42 4.29
N LEU A 82 6.25 -8.66 4.32
CA LEU A 82 4.83 -8.98 4.11
C LEU A 82 3.92 -8.48 5.24
N PHE A 83 4.43 -8.35 6.47
CA PHE A 83 3.69 -7.70 7.54
C PHE A 83 3.41 -6.25 7.18
N TYR A 84 4.43 -5.45 6.89
CA TYR A 84 4.26 -4.06 6.51
C TYR A 84 3.44 -3.90 5.22
N PHE A 85 3.64 -4.76 4.24
CA PHE A 85 2.90 -4.75 2.99
C PHE A 85 1.38 -4.86 3.19
N ARG A 86 0.92 -5.82 4.01
CA ARG A 86 -0.50 -6.03 4.26
C ARG A 86 -1.15 -4.89 5.03
N TYR A 87 -0.49 -4.46 6.12
CA TYR A 87 -1.04 -3.41 6.96
C TYR A 87 -0.99 -2.05 6.27
N ALA A 88 0.04 -1.79 5.46
CA ALA A 88 0.08 -0.61 4.63
C ALA A 88 -1.06 -0.60 3.60
N ALA A 89 -1.37 -1.74 2.96
CA ALA A 89 -2.52 -1.85 2.07
C ALA A 89 -3.85 -1.54 2.79
N LEU A 90 -4.05 -2.11 3.98
CA LEU A 90 -5.25 -1.87 4.79
C LEU A 90 -5.37 -0.39 5.18
N LEU A 91 -4.31 0.19 5.71
CA LEU A 91 -4.30 1.59 6.14
C LEU A 91 -4.46 2.55 4.96
N THR A 92 -3.94 2.20 3.78
CA THR A 92 -4.16 2.99 2.56
C THR A 92 -5.64 3.03 2.20
N VAL A 93 -6.34 1.90 2.24
CA VAL A 93 -7.79 1.85 1.98
C VAL A 93 -8.56 2.66 3.02
N ILE A 94 -8.31 2.43 4.31
CA ILE A 94 -9.02 3.13 5.39
C ILE A 94 -8.82 4.65 5.29
N SER A 95 -7.58 5.09 5.20
CA SER A 95 -7.27 6.52 5.10
C SER A 95 -7.80 7.15 3.81
N GLY A 96 -7.80 6.41 2.69
CA GLY A 96 -8.36 6.86 1.41
C GLY A 96 -9.88 7.06 1.47
N LEU A 97 -10.61 6.14 2.11
CA LEU A 97 -12.06 6.27 2.30
C LEU A 97 -12.40 7.44 3.24
N ILE A 98 -11.67 7.58 4.35
CA ILE A 98 -11.83 8.73 5.25
C ILE A 98 -11.55 10.03 4.50
N LEU A 99 -10.46 10.12 3.74
CA LEU A 99 -10.11 11.29 2.95
C LEU A 99 -11.19 11.65 1.93
N ALA A 100 -11.73 10.66 1.23
CA ALA A 100 -12.80 10.86 0.26
C ALA A 100 -14.09 11.37 0.94
N HIS A 101 -14.41 10.86 2.13
CA HIS A 101 -15.53 11.31 2.94
C HIS A 101 -15.34 12.74 3.42
N LEU A 102 -14.21 13.08 4.02
CA LEU A 102 -13.90 14.44 4.49
C LEU A 102 -13.96 15.48 3.38
N ASN A 103 -13.59 15.11 2.16
CA ASN A 103 -13.66 16.01 1.00
C ASN A 103 -14.99 15.95 0.24
N GLY A 104 -16.00 15.20 0.74
CA GLY A 104 -17.36 15.18 0.23
C GLY A 104 -17.59 14.46 -1.10
N TYR A 105 -16.59 13.78 -1.67
CA TYR A 105 -16.71 13.14 -2.98
C TYR A 105 -16.82 11.61 -2.94
N LEU A 106 -16.91 11.00 -1.75
CA LEU A 106 -16.91 9.53 -1.61
C LEU A 106 -18.02 8.86 -2.45
N HIS A 107 -19.25 9.35 -2.35
CA HIS A 107 -20.38 8.78 -3.07
C HIS A 107 -20.20 8.89 -4.59
N ASP A 108 -19.89 10.09 -5.08
CA ASP A 108 -19.71 10.35 -6.52
C ASP A 108 -18.54 9.56 -7.10
N ALA A 109 -17.44 9.41 -6.34
CA ALA A 109 -16.31 8.58 -6.76
C ALA A 109 -16.69 7.10 -6.86
N MET A 110 -17.43 6.56 -5.89
CA MET A 110 -17.85 5.16 -5.90
C MET A 110 -18.89 4.84 -6.99
N THR A 111 -19.65 5.85 -7.43
CA THR A 111 -20.69 5.72 -8.47
C THR A 111 -20.28 6.29 -9.83
N PHE A 112 -19.02 6.74 -9.98
CA PHE A 112 -18.49 7.35 -11.22
C PHE A 112 -19.30 8.58 -11.68
N GLY A 113 -19.56 9.51 -10.77
CA GLY A 113 -20.42 10.70 -10.96
C GLY A 113 -19.94 11.77 -11.96
N GLY A 114 -18.99 11.44 -12.83
CA GLY A 114 -18.49 12.30 -13.92
C GLY A 114 -17.20 13.06 -13.57
N GLY A 115 -16.44 13.46 -14.60
CA GLY A 115 -15.24 14.29 -14.49
C GLY A 115 -14.22 13.78 -13.46
N ARG A 116 -13.85 14.66 -12.53
CA ARG A 116 -12.92 14.37 -11.44
C ARG A 116 -13.36 13.14 -10.61
N SER A 117 -14.65 13.02 -10.32
CA SER A 117 -15.17 11.91 -9.51
C SER A 117 -15.00 10.56 -10.20
N THR A 118 -15.14 10.50 -11.52
CA THR A 118 -14.84 9.29 -12.30
C THR A 118 -13.34 8.95 -12.25
N ALA A 119 -12.47 9.94 -12.44
CA ALA A 119 -11.02 9.71 -12.39
C ALA A 119 -10.58 9.15 -11.03
N ILE A 120 -10.97 9.79 -9.92
CA ILE A 120 -10.62 9.30 -8.58
C ILE A 120 -11.29 7.96 -8.27
N GLY A 121 -12.54 7.75 -8.74
CA GLY A 121 -13.29 6.51 -8.57
C GLY A 121 -12.61 5.30 -9.20
N ILE A 122 -12.07 5.45 -10.42
CA ILE A 122 -11.27 4.40 -11.06
C ILE A 122 -10.08 4.03 -10.16
N GLY A 123 -9.34 5.03 -9.67
CA GLY A 123 -8.22 4.79 -8.75
C GLY A 123 -8.64 4.10 -7.45
N MET A 124 -9.77 4.52 -6.87
CA MET A 124 -10.32 3.92 -5.64
C MET A 124 -10.72 2.46 -5.85
N TRP A 125 -11.45 2.13 -6.92
CA TRP A 125 -11.85 0.75 -7.20
C TRP A 125 -10.66 -0.16 -7.50
N LEU A 126 -9.65 0.33 -8.24
CA LEU A 126 -8.40 -0.41 -8.45
C LEU A 126 -7.67 -0.65 -7.13
N GLY A 127 -7.56 0.36 -6.27
CA GLY A 127 -6.96 0.23 -4.95
C GLY A 127 -7.69 -0.78 -4.06
N LEU A 128 -9.03 -0.74 -4.03
CA LEU A 128 -9.86 -1.69 -3.29
C LEU A 128 -9.66 -3.12 -3.80
N TYR A 129 -9.70 -3.33 -5.11
CA TYR A 129 -9.44 -4.64 -5.72
C TYR A 129 -8.04 -5.16 -5.38
N MET A 130 -7.02 -4.31 -5.48
CA MET A 130 -5.64 -4.67 -5.15
C MET A 130 -5.50 -5.02 -3.66
N ALA A 131 -6.13 -4.29 -2.75
CA ALA A 131 -6.13 -4.59 -1.32
C ALA A 131 -6.90 -5.87 -1.00
N PHE A 132 -8.03 -6.12 -1.67
CA PHE A 132 -8.74 -7.40 -1.60
C PHE A 132 -7.82 -8.56 -1.98
N ASN A 133 -7.11 -8.45 -3.09
CA ASN A 133 -6.13 -9.47 -3.49
C ASN A 133 -5.08 -9.71 -2.41
N VAL A 134 -4.57 -8.65 -1.78
CA VAL A 134 -3.55 -8.78 -0.72
C VAL A 134 -4.07 -9.61 0.46
N TRP A 135 -5.27 -9.32 0.96
CA TRP A 135 -5.77 -9.92 2.18
C TRP A 135 -6.43 -11.28 1.97
N PHE A 136 -7.16 -11.46 0.87
CA PHE A 136 -8.01 -12.64 0.66
C PHE A 136 -7.41 -13.66 -0.31
N ILE A 137 -6.43 -13.27 -1.13
CA ILE A 137 -5.79 -14.19 -2.08
C ILE A 137 -4.31 -14.33 -1.81
N ILE A 138 -3.55 -13.23 -1.82
CA ILE A 138 -2.08 -13.28 -1.70
C ILE A 138 -1.69 -13.82 -0.33
N TRP A 139 -2.18 -13.23 0.75
CA TRP A 139 -1.77 -13.59 2.10
C TRP A 139 -2.11 -15.03 2.50
N PRO A 140 -3.32 -15.57 2.27
CA PRO A 140 -3.59 -16.99 2.56
C PRO A 140 -2.66 -17.95 1.83
N ASN A 141 -2.34 -17.64 0.56
CA ASN A 141 -1.42 -18.44 -0.22
C ASN A 141 0.04 -18.27 0.21
N GLN A 142 0.46 -17.07 0.61
CA GLN A 142 1.80 -16.83 1.15
C GLN A 142 2.05 -17.57 2.45
N LYS A 143 1.05 -17.67 3.34
CA LYS A 143 1.18 -18.47 4.58
C LYS A 143 1.56 -19.92 4.29
N LYS A 144 0.92 -20.54 3.30
CA LYS A 144 1.23 -21.91 2.84
C LYS A 144 2.60 -21.97 2.15
N ALA A 145 2.87 -21.04 1.24
CA ALA A 145 4.12 -21.01 0.49
C ALA A 145 5.36 -20.84 1.40
N LEU A 146 5.25 -20.04 2.46
CA LEU A 146 6.32 -19.80 3.43
C LEU A 146 6.41 -20.86 4.54
N GLY A 147 5.46 -21.81 4.58
CA GLY A 147 5.41 -22.83 5.63
C GLY A 147 4.95 -22.32 7.00
N ILE A 148 4.27 -21.16 7.04
CA ILE A 148 3.59 -20.65 8.26
C ILE A 148 2.39 -21.55 8.59
N VAL A 149 1.73 -22.05 7.55
CA VAL A 149 0.70 -23.07 7.62
C VAL A 149 1.26 -24.33 6.95
N GLU A 150 1.28 -25.43 7.69
CA GLU A 150 1.74 -26.71 7.16
C GLU A 150 0.83 -27.19 6.03
N THR A 151 1.43 -27.70 4.96
CA THR A 151 0.74 -28.23 3.81
C THR A 151 1.69 -29.14 3.02
N ASP A 152 1.14 -30.00 2.17
CA ASP A 152 1.91 -30.86 1.29
C ASP A 152 2.72 -30.04 0.24
N PRO A 153 3.78 -30.63 -0.32
CA PRO A 153 4.66 -29.93 -1.26
C PRO A 153 3.95 -29.43 -2.53
N GLU A 154 2.95 -30.15 -3.02
CA GLU A 154 2.20 -29.76 -4.21
C GLU A 154 1.33 -28.52 -3.93
N THR A 155 0.57 -28.53 -2.85
CA THR A 155 -0.23 -27.39 -2.38
C THR A 155 0.66 -26.18 -2.10
N LYS A 156 1.85 -26.39 -1.51
CA LYS A 156 2.82 -25.32 -1.27
C LYS A 156 3.27 -24.66 -2.59
N ALA A 157 3.64 -25.45 -3.58
CA ALA A 157 4.06 -24.95 -4.90
C ALA A 157 2.93 -24.22 -5.62
N LYS A 158 1.71 -24.76 -5.60
CA LYS A 158 0.50 -24.14 -6.17
C LYS A 158 0.19 -22.80 -5.49
N SER A 159 0.27 -22.75 -4.17
CA SER A 159 0.02 -21.54 -3.40
C SER A 159 1.07 -20.47 -3.68
N ALA A 160 2.35 -20.83 -3.80
CA ALA A 160 3.41 -19.89 -4.18
C ALA A 160 3.15 -19.27 -5.56
N ARG A 161 2.74 -20.11 -6.54
CA ARG A 161 2.38 -19.63 -7.88
C ARG A 161 1.18 -18.70 -7.86
N THR A 162 0.12 -19.04 -7.11
CA THR A 162 -1.09 -18.20 -6.99
C THR A 162 -0.74 -16.84 -6.38
N ALA A 163 -0.03 -16.82 -5.27
CA ALA A 163 0.40 -15.59 -4.63
C ALA A 163 1.23 -14.69 -5.57
N MET A 164 2.15 -15.31 -6.33
CA MET A 164 2.97 -14.60 -7.31
C MET A 164 2.13 -14.00 -8.44
N LEU A 165 1.18 -14.75 -9.01
CA LEU A 165 0.34 -14.27 -10.12
C LEU A 165 -0.52 -13.07 -9.68
N PHE A 166 -1.19 -13.16 -8.52
CA PHE A 166 -2.00 -12.06 -8.01
C PHE A 166 -1.15 -10.85 -7.58
N SER A 167 0.07 -11.07 -7.09
CA SER A 167 1.02 -9.97 -6.84
C SER A 167 1.42 -9.27 -8.15
N ARG A 168 1.66 -10.00 -9.23
CA ARG A 168 1.92 -9.43 -10.56
C ARG A 168 0.72 -8.68 -11.13
N THR A 169 -0.50 -9.21 -10.93
CA THR A 169 -1.74 -8.49 -11.28
C THR A 169 -1.81 -7.16 -10.54
N ASN A 170 -1.55 -7.14 -9.25
CA ASN A 170 -1.52 -5.90 -8.49
C ASN A 170 -0.43 -4.93 -9.00
N THR A 171 0.74 -5.44 -9.40
CA THR A 171 1.79 -4.61 -10.00
C THR A 171 1.35 -4.00 -11.32
N LEU A 172 0.69 -4.77 -12.19
CA LEU A 172 0.10 -4.28 -13.44
C LEU A 172 -0.91 -3.16 -13.19
N LEU A 173 -1.77 -3.32 -12.19
CA LEU A 173 -2.82 -2.35 -11.84
C LEU A 173 -2.30 -1.15 -11.06
N SER A 174 -1.10 -1.21 -10.48
CA SER A 174 -0.57 -0.15 -9.63
C SER A 174 -0.35 1.16 -10.39
N LEU A 175 0.18 1.12 -11.61
CA LEU A 175 0.40 2.33 -12.41
C LEU A 175 -0.91 2.96 -12.88
N PRO A 176 -1.91 2.24 -13.45
CA PRO A 176 -3.22 2.81 -13.74
C PRO A 176 -3.91 3.41 -12.52
N MET A 177 -3.80 2.75 -11.37
CA MET A 177 -4.35 3.26 -10.11
C MET A 177 -3.70 4.58 -9.71
N LEU A 178 -2.37 4.64 -9.67
CA LEU A 178 -1.63 5.86 -9.34
C LEU A 178 -1.91 6.99 -10.33
N LEU A 179 -1.95 6.68 -11.64
CA LEU A 179 -2.29 7.65 -12.67
C LEU A 179 -3.67 8.27 -12.40
N SER A 180 -4.67 7.45 -12.13
CA SER A 180 -6.03 7.93 -11.85
C SER A 180 -6.09 8.80 -10.59
N MET A 181 -5.38 8.41 -9.52
CA MET A 181 -5.28 9.20 -8.28
C MET A 181 -4.65 10.58 -8.52
N VAL A 182 -3.55 10.62 -9.28
CA VAL A 182 -2.83 11.87 -9.59
C VAL A 182 -3.62 12.73 -10.58
N ALA A 183 -4.20 12.12 -11.62
CA ALA A 183 -5.00 12.84 -12.62
C ALA A 183 -6.20 13.55 -11.98
N ALA A 184 -6.91 12.89 -11.06
CA ALA A 184 -8.05 13.49 -10.36
C ALA A 184 -7.68 14.73 -9.53
N GLN A 185 -6.42 14.91 -9.15
CA GLN A 185 -5.98 16.05 -8.35
C GLN A 185 -5.36 17.17 -9.20
N ASN A 186 -4.95 16.88 -10.44
CA ASN A 186 -4.12 17.80 -11.23
C ASN A 186 -4.68 18.11 -12.63
N LEU A 187 -5.58 17.28 -13.17
CA LEU A 187 -6.15 17.47 -14.51
C LEU A 187 -7.62 17.89 -14.50
N TYR A 188 -8.28 17.86 -13.33
CA TYR A 188 -9.72 18.18 -13.19
C TYR A 188 -9.97 19.22 -12.12
#